data_5226f755f555f77b323a2e1f544fca54
#
_entry.id   5226f755f555f77b323a2e1f544fca54
#
_cell.length_a   1.000
_cell.length_b   1.000
_cell.length_c   1.000
_cell.angle_alpha   90.00
_cell.angle_beta   90.00
_cell.angle_gamma   90.00
#
_symmetry.space_group_name_H-M   'P 1'
#
loop_
_entity.id
_entity.type
_entity.pdbx_description
1 polymer ?
#
loop_
_entity_poly.entity_id
_entity_poly.type
_entity_poly.pdbx_seq_one_letter_code
_entity_poly.pdbx_strand_id
1 'polypeptide(L)'
;MEPRPNLISNKKPAYAVSDHLAEYLAAYGRLADGGVRYDDLARHVGQTPLYDEHGDDTLWSTVYYANAEQAEIHDALRLTYALLKSAGDRSTVEHLYIDRIDLCLYGNTLPFRVRIVNRLNENFDYFYVKRADASRVYGLELEHVLSPNPINFLARVDGPAPRDQTIVEEHIVGLPGDAFIRDQLPDNRFDQVRLAKEFVKFNERCFVRLLGDMHAGNWVVDITPDFEKLHFRMRAVDFDQQSHHPARRVYLPQFFAQNNPVIAFGLEHLTERTVDQYQREERALMAGRLRVGAGRYDALMAVMREDLIAAPAYVAGLAEALADHYGEPAFGRAVTMGDVVWTSLDLLQRRAEPASLKLLSGATAADVAASVA
;
A
#
# COMPACT_ATOMS: atom_id res chain seq x y z
N MET A 1 -11.99 31.99 0.80
CA MET A 1 -12.44 30.63 0.44
C MET A 1 -11.57 30.21 -0.75
N GLU A 2 -10.43 29.57 -0.46
CA GLU A 2 -9.53 29.09 -1.51
C GLU A 2 -10.19 27.98 -2.31
N PRO A 3 -9.97 27.91 -3.63
CA PRO A 3 -10.56 26.86 -4.44
C PRO A 3 -10.01 25.51 -4.02
N ARG A 4 -10.90 24.59 -3.64
CA ARG A 4 -10.56 23.19 -3.34
C ARG A 4 -9.80 22.60 -4.53
N PRO A 5 -8.68 21.90 -4.32
CA PRO A 5 -7.95 21.28 -5.42
C PRO A 5 -8.88 20.34 -6.18
N ASN A 6 -8.87 20.45 -7.51
CA ASN A 6 -9.61 19.55 -8.39
C ASN A 6 -9.10 18.12 -8.19
N LEU A 7 -9.77 17.39 -7.33
CA LEU A 7 -9.59 15.94 -7.25
C LEU A 7 -10.05 15.33 -8.57
N ILE A 8 -9.19 14.48 -9.13
CA ILE A 8 -9.53 13.68 -10.32
C ILE A 8 -10.57 12.66 -9.86
N SER A 9 -11.84 13.08 -9.86
CA SER A 9 -12.98 12.30 -9.39
C SER A 9 -13.63 11.51 -10.51
N ASN A 10 -12.87 10.70 -11.23
CA ASN A 10 -13.48 9.53 -11.83
C ASN A 10 -13.40 8.44 -10.75
N LYS A 11 -14.51 8.27 -10.01
CA LYS A 11 -14.64 7.20 -9.02
C LYS A 11 -14.31 5.88 -9.71
N LYS A 12 -13.18 5.29 -9.35
CA LYS A 12 -12.84 3.94 -9.77
C LYS A 12 -13.97 3.02 -9.34
N PRO A 13 -14.47 2.11 -10.20
CA PRO A 13 -15.42 1.09 -9.77
C PRO A 13 -14.76 0.17 -8.73
N ALA A 14 -15.53 -0.24 -7.72
CA ALA A 14 -15.09 -1.25 -6.76
C ALA A 14 -15.21 -2.64 -7.39
N TYR A 15 -14.18 -3.44 -7.24
CA TYR A 15 -14.14 -4.82 -7.67
C TYR A 15 -14.28 -5.76 -6.47
N ALA A 16 -15.16 -6.74 -6.57
CA ALA A 16 -15.33 -7.71 -5.50
C ALA A 16 -14.09 -8.59 -5.33
N VAL A 17 -13.83 -8.99 -4.10
CA VAL A 17 -12.94 -10.12 -3.79
C VAL A 17 -13.61 -11.37 -4.34
N SER A 18 -12.99 -12.01 -5.33
CA SER A 18 -13.47 -13.24 -5.95
C SER A 18 -13.32 -14.44 -5.00
N ASP A 19 -14.00 -15.55 -5.30
CA ASP A 19 -13.86 -16.78 -4.52
C ASP A 19 -12.40 -17.28 -4.52
N HIS A 20 -11.71 -17.23 -5.65
CA HIS A 20 -10.29 -17.60 -5.75
C HIS A 20 -9.39 -16.70 -4.90
N LEU A 21 -9.66 -15.38 -4.90
CA LEU A 21 -8.92 -14.46 -4.03
C LEU A 21 -9.24 -14.71 -2.55
N ALA A 22 -10.49 -15.01 -2.20
CA ALA A 22 -10.87 -15.36 -0.83
C ALA A 22 -10.18 -16.65 -0.36
N GLU A 23 -10.10 -17.68 -1.20
CA GLU A 23 -9.34 -18.91 -0.91
C GLU A 23 -7.84 -18.63 -0.68
N TYR A 24 -7.24 -17.79 -1.53
CA TYR A 24 -5.87 -17.33 -1.33
C TYR A 24 -5.71 -16.62 0.01
N LEU A 25 -6.59 -15.67 0.33
CA LEU A 25 -6.54 -14.92 1.59
C LEU A 25 -6.70 -15.82 2.81
N ALA A 26 -7.57 -16.84 2.74
CA ALA A 26 -7.73 -17.83 3.78
C ALA A 26 -6.44 -18.66 4.00
N ALA A 27 -5.82 -19.10 2.90
CA ALA A 27 -4.56 -19.87 2.96
C ALA A 27 -3.40 -19.09 3.61
N TYR A 28 -3.41 -17.77 3.50
CA TYR A 28 -2.37 -16.90 4.07
C TYR A 28 -2.80 -16.15 5.35
N GLY A 29 -3.93 -16.57 5.98
CA GLY A 29 -4.39 -16.01 7.25
C GLY A 29 -4.87 -14.56 7.15
N ARG A 30 -5.38 -14.17 5.98
CA ARG A 30 -5.88 -12.82 5.70
C ARG A 30 -7.41 -12.75 5.62
N LEU A 31 -8.11 -13.87 5.75
CA LEU A 31 -9.56 -13.91 5.80
C LEU A 31 -10.03 -14.00 7.24
N ALA A 32 -10.89 -13.08 7.66
CA ALA A 32 -11.48 -13.05 9.00
C ALA A 32 -12.82 -13.78 9.00
N ASP A 33 -12.98 -14.66 9.99
CA ASP A 33 -14.29 -15.28 10.34
C ASP A 33 -14.86 -14.53 11.55
N GLY A 34 -15.56 -13.43 11.28
CA GLY A 34 -16.15 -12.56 12.32
C GLY A 34 -15.55 -11.17 12.39
N GLY A 35 -15.84 -10.45 13.47
CA GLY A 35 -15.47 -9.04 13.64
C GLY A 35 -16.50 -8.08 13.04
N VAL A 36 -16.13 -6.80 12.87
CA VAL A 36 -17.02 -5.76 12.38
C VAL A 36 -17.19 -5.84 10.86
N ARG A 37 -18.38 -5.50 10.37
CA ARG A 37 -18.64 -5.21 8.95
C ARG A 37 -18.64 -3.70 8.73
N TYR A 38 -18.27 -3.27 7.55
CA TYR A 38 -18.36 -1.86 7.18
C TYR A 38 -19.78 -1.30 7.37
N ASP A 39 -20.79 -2.09 7.01
CA ASP A 39 -22.21 -1.68 7.13
C ASP A 39 -22.67 -1.56 8.58
N ASP A 40 -22.05 -2.24 9.53
CA ASP A 40 -22.35 -2.04 10.96
C ASP A 40 -21.93 -0.64 11.39
N LEU A 41 -20.80 -0.13 10.91
CA LEU A 41 -20.33 1.23 11.18
C LEU A 41 -21.12 2.30 10.40
N ALA A 42 -21.64 1.95 9.25
CA ALA A 42 -22.45 2.86 8.42
C ALA A 42 -23.84 3.19 9.03
N ARG A 43 -24.29 2.44 10.06
CA ARG A 43 -25.57 2.66 10.77
C ARG A 43 -25.53 3.78 11.81
N HIS A 44 -24.49 4.63 11.81
CA HIS A 44 -24.40 5.73 12.77
C HIS A 44 -25.60 6.68 12.66
N VAL A 45 -26.05 7.23 13.80
CA VAL A 45 -27.22 8.09 13.92
C VAL A 45 -26.88 9.58 14.00
N GLY A 46 -25.62 9.91 14.18
CA GLY A 46 -25.13 11.29 14.24
C GLY A 46 -23.64 11.37 14.00
N GLN A 47 -23.17 12.58 13.67
CA GLN A 47 -21.75 12.85 13.46
C GLN A 47 -21.40 14.27 13.87
N THR A 48 -20.12 14.48 14.28
CA THR A 48 -19.56 15.80 14.62
C THR A 48 -18.22 15.98 13.93
N PRO A 49 -17.98 17.10 13.22
CA PRO A 49 -16.66 17.36 12.61
C PRO A 49 -15.53 17.33 13.64
N LEU A 50 -14.39 16.79 13.22
CA LEU A 50 -13.18 16.73 14.02
C LEU A 50 -12.21 17.81 13.55
N TYR A 51 -11.82 18.69 14.46
CA TYR A 51 -10.83 19.75 14.23
C TYR A 51 -9.49 19.34 14.83
N ASP A 52 -8.40 19.82 14.24
CA ASP A 52 -7.06 19.66 14.77
C ASP A 52 -6.77 20.66 15.92
N GLU A 53 -5.55 20.63 16.45
CA GLU A 53 -5.10 21.52 17.54
C GLU A 53 -5.04 23.00 17.12
N HIS A 54 -5.04 23.29 15.81
CA HIS A 54 -5.06 24.64 15.25
C HIS A 54 -6.47 25.13 14.92
N GLY A 55 -7.48 24.25 15.05
CA GLY A 55 -8.88 24.53 14.74
C GLY A 55 -9.22 24.34 13.27
N ASP A 56 -8.34 23.72 12.48
CA ASP A 56 -8.59 23.39 11.08
C ASP A 56 -9.41 22.11 10.95
N ASP A 57 -10.32 22.07 9.98
CA ASP A 57 -11.14 20.88 9.69
C ASP A 57 -10.26 19.75 9.15
N THR A 58 -10.23 18.65 9.89
CA THR A 58 -9.44 17.45 9.52
C THR A 58 -10.08 16.64 8.40
N LEU A 59 -11.28 16.99 7.93
CA LEU A 59 -12.12 16.23 6.99
C LEU A 59 -12.59 14.87 7.55
N TRP A 60 -12.41 14.64 8.83
CA TRP A 60 -12.96 13.52 9.57
C TRP A 60 -14.13 13.97 10.43
N SER A 61 -15.12 13.10 10.63
CA SER A 61 -16.22 13.35 11.56
C SER A 61 -16.34 12.18 12.52
N THR A 62 -16.37 12.48 13.81
CA THR A 62 -16.66 11.46 14.84
C THR A 62 -18.13 11.05 14.72
N VAL A 63 -18.39 9.76 14.64
CA VAL A 63 -19.73 9.18 14.47
C VAL A 63 -20.26 8.60 15.78
N TYR A 64 -21.58 8.63 15.95
CA TYR A 64 -22.28 8.17 17.15
C TYR A 64 -23.34 7.14 16.78
N TYR A 65 -23.51 6.15 17.66
CA TYR A 65 -24.47 5.06 17.49
C TYR A 65 -25.57 5.13 18.54
N ALA A 66 -26.70 4.50 18.25
CA ALA A 66 -27.74 4.31 19.25
C ALA A 66 -27.20 3.46 20.42
N ASN A 67 -27.58 3.80 21.65
CA ASN A 67 -27.08 3.13 22.87
C ASN A 67 -27.21 1.60 22.82
N ALA A 68 -28.28 1.10 22.20
CA ALA A 68 -28.51 -0.35 22.06
C ALA A 68 -27.50 -1.04 21.15
N GLU A 69 -26.97 -0.35 20.13
CA GLU A 69 -26.04 -0.90 19.15
C GLU A 69 -24.56 -0.65 19.51
N GLN A 70 -24.29 0.41 20.30
CA GLN A 70 -22.95 0.82 20.64
C GLN A 70 -22.12 -0.29 21.29
N ALA A 71 -22.70 -1.02 22.25
CA ALA A 71 -21.99 -2.09 22.94
C ALA A 71 -21.60 -3.24 21.97
N GLU A 72 -22.51 -3.63 21.08
CA GLU A 72 -22.28 -4.67 20.06
C GLU A 72 -21.18 -4.24 19.09
N ILE A 73 -21.25 -2.99 18.59
CA ILE A 73 -20.25 -2.42 17.66
C ILE A 73 -18.86 -2.37 18.33
N HIS A 74 -18.79 -1.91 19.58
CA HIS A 74 -17.54 -1.86 20.32
C HIS A 74 -16.93 -3.25 20.56
N ASP A 75 -17.76 -4.26 20.86
CA ASP A 75 -17.30 -5.65 21.02
C ASP A 75 -16.81 -6.25 19.69
N ALA A 76 -17.53 -5.99 18.60
CA ALA A 76 -17.11 -6.41 17.27
C ALA A 76 -15.77 -5.73 16.86
N LEU A 77 -15.57 -4.46 17.17
CA LEU A 77 -14.32 -3.74 16.90
C LEU A 77 -13.15 -4.25 17.74
N ARG A 78 -13.37 -4.59 19.04
CA ARG A 78 -12.33 -5.21 19.87
C ARG A 78 -11.94 -6.59 19.36
N LEU A 79 -12.91 -7.40 18.90
CA LEU A 79 -12.63 -8.68 18.25
C LEU A 79 -11.83 -8.46 16.96
N THR A 80 -12.24 -7.51 16.14
CA THR A 80 -11.53 -7.14 14.90
C THR A 80 -10.06 -6.78 15.18
N TYR A 81 -9.81 -5.98 16.22
CA TYR A 81 -8.45 -5.62 16.62
C TYR A 81 -7.65 -6.83 17.12
N ALA A 82 -8.27 -7.72 17.90
CA ALA A 82 -7.64 -8.98 18.32
C ALA A 82 -7.27 -9.86 17.13
N LEU A 83 -8.17 -10.00 16.15
CA LEU A 83 -7.89 -10.73 14.90
C LEU A 83 -6.72 -10.11 14.14
N LEU A 84 -6.69 -8.78 14.03
CA LEU A 84 -5.64 -8.06 13.29
C LEU A 84 -4.26 -8.15 13.95
N LYS A 85 -4.17 -8.10 15.30
CA LYS A 85 -2.91 -7.97 16.04
C LYS A 85 -2.46 -9.26 16.74
N SER A 86 -3.36 -10.17 17.08
CA SER A 86 -3.06 -11.34 17.93
C SER A 86 -3.79 -12.62 17.49
N ALA A 87 -4.08 -12.76 16.20
CA ALA A 87 -4.76 -13.95 15.65
C ALA A 87 -6.08 -14.32 16.39
N GLY A 88 -6.78 -13.32 16.92
CA GLY A 88 -8.07 -13.49 17.59
C GLY A 88 -8.00 -13.78 19.10
N ASP A 89 -6.82 -13.71 19.71
CA ASP A 89 -6.70 -13.84 21.17
C ASP A 89 -7.33 -12.65 21.90
N ARG A 90 -8.53 -12.88 22.44
CA ARG A 90 -9.31 -11.84 23.15
C ARG A 90 -8.67 -11.40 24.47
N SER A 91 -7.82 -12.21 25.09
CA SER A 91 -7.16 -11.84 26.35
C SER A 91 -6.25 -10.61 26.17
N THR A 92 -5.72 -10.43 24.97
CA THR A 92 -4.86 -9.28 24.62
C THR A 92 -5.61 -7.95 24.54
N VAL A 93 -6.94 -7.98 24.44
CA VAL A 93 -7.79 -6.79 24.24
C VAL A 93 -8.77 -6.53 25.39
N GLU A 94 -8.74 -7.32 26.47
CA GLU A 94 -9.64 -7.15 27.63
C GLU A 94 -9.52 -5.78 28.31
N HIS A 95 -8.31 -5.22 28.32
CA HIS A 95 -8.01 -3.92 28.91
C HIS A 95 -8.15 -2.76 27.90
N LEU A 96 -8.55 -3.05 26.66
CA LEU A 96 -8.75 -2.06 25.62
C LEU A 96 -10.22 -1.63 25.54
N TYR A 97 -10.45 -0.37 25.15
CA TYR A 97 -11.77 0.14 24.84
C TYR A 97 -11.75 0.99 23.56
N ILE A 98 -12.88 1.05 22.87
CA ILE A 98 -13.05 1.93 21.72
C ILE A 98 -13.35 3.33 22.26
N ASP A 99 -12.45 4.25 21.97
CA ASP A 99 -12.55 5.64 22.39
C ASP A 99 -13.38 6.44 21.39
N ARG A 100 -13.07 6.28 20.11
CA ARG A 100 -13.69 7.07 19.04
C ARG A 100 -13.68 6.33 17.72
N ILE A 101 -14.72 6.58 16.94
CA ILE A 101 -14.87 6.09 15.57
C ILE A 101 -15.08 7.33 14.67
N ASP A 102 -14.18 7.54 13.75
CA ASP A 102 -14.20 8.70 12.83
C ASP A 102 -14.48 8.22 11.40
N LEU A 103 -15.37 8.90 10.69
CA LEU A 103 -15.67 8.70 9.28
C LEU A 103 -14.95 9.76 8.44
N CYS A 104 -14.18 9.36 7.44
CA CYS A 104 -13.62 10.28 6.46
C CYS A 104 -14.66 10.60 5.39
N LEU A 105 -15.12 11.85 5.35
CA LEU A 105 -16.10 12.30 4.38
C LEU A 105 -15.48 12.63 3.01
N TYR A 106 -14.17 12.64 2.92
CA TYR A 106 -13.43 13.10 1.75
C TYR A 106 -12.86 11.97 0.88
N GLY A 107 -12.68 10.79 1.46
CA GLY A 107 -12.13 9.62 0.75
C GLY A 107 -13.15 8.98 -0.21
N ASN A 108 -12.67 8.44 -1.33
CA ASN A 108 -13.52 7.71 -2.28
C ASN A 108 -14.23 6.50 -1.65
N THR A 109 -13.57 5.87 -0.67
CA THR A 109 -14.04 4.67 0.02
C THR A 109 -14.74 4.96 1.35
N LEU A 110 -14.85 6.24 1.75
CA LEU A 110 -15.43 6.67 3.03
C LEU A 110 -14.94 5.82 4.21
N PRO A 111 -13.62 5.75 4.46
CA PRO A 111 -13.08 4.87 5.48
C PRO A 111 -13.49 5.31 6.88
N PHE A 112 -13.72 4.34 7.76
CA PHE A 112 -13.77 4.56 9.20
C PHE A 112 -12.37 4.38 9.79
N ARG A 113 -11.98 5.30 10.69
CA ARG A 113 -10.81 5.20 11.54
C ARG A 113 -11.26 4.94 12.96
N VAL A 114 -10.77 3.90 13.57
CA VAL A 114 -11.12 3.51 14.93
C VAL A 114 -9.95 3.79 15.85
N ARG A 115 -10.19 4.55 16.91
CA ARG A 115 -9.22 4.79 17.98
C ARG A 115 -9.52 3.83 19.13
N ILE A 116 -8.53 2.98 19.44
CA ILE A 116 -8.59 2.04 20.55
C ILE A 116 -7.56 2.42 21.61
N VAL A 117 -7.94 2.41 22.87
CA VAL A 117 -7.13 2.91 23.98
C VAL A 117 -6.98 1.84 25.05
N ASN A 118 -5.76 1.74 25.59
CA ASN A 118 -5.43 0.85 26.69
C ASN A 118 -5.71 1.55 28.03
N ARG A 119 -6.62 0.98 28.84
CA ARG A 119 -7.03 1.53 30.15
C ARG A 119 -5.91 1.56 31.19
N LEU A 120 -4.84 0.77 31.02
CA LEU A 120 -3.78 0.63 32.01
C LEU A 120 -2.70 1.72 31.89
N ASN A 121 -2.45 2.20 30.67
CA ASN A 121 -1.36 3.15 30.41
C ASN A 121 -1.74 4.29 29.45
N GLU A 122 -3.03 4.39 29.08
CA GLU A 122 -3.59 5.39 28.17
C GLU A 122 -2.97 5.44 26.77
N ASN A 123 -2.11 4.48 26.42
CA ASN A 123 -1.62 4.34 25.06
C ASN A 123 -2.76 4.00 24.12
N PHE A 124 -2.69 4.50 22.91
CA PHE A 124 -3.71 4.26 21.90
C PHE A 124 -3.10 3.77 20.59
N ASP A 125 -3.93 3.09 19.80
CA ASP A 125 -3.64 2.70 18.43
C ASP A 125 -4.83 3.05 17.53
N TYR A 126 -4.59 3.04 16.22
CA TYR A 126 -5.63 3.21 15.22
C TYR A 126 -5.67 2.01 14.29
N PHE A 127 -6.84 1.75 13.74
CA PHE A 127 -7.02 0.88 12.59
C PHE A 127 -8.15 1.42 11.69
N TYR A 128 -8.18 0.98 10.46
CA TYR A 128 -9.13 1.47 9.47
C TYR A 128 -10.06 0.35 9.03
N VAL A 129 -11.35 0.68 8.87
CA VAL A 129 -12.38 -0.22 8.33
C VAL A 129 -12.91 0.41 7.05
N LYS A 130 -12.87 -0.34 5.96
CA LYS A 130 -13.25 0.11 4.62
C LYS A 130 -14.09 -0.95 3.93
N ARG A 131 -14.81 -0.56 2.88
CA ARG A 131 -15.33 -1.56 1.94
C ARG A 131 -14.16 -2.21 1.22
N ALA A 132 -14.23 -3.53 1.04
CA ALA A 132 -13.19 -4.23 0.29
C ALA A 132 -13.26 -3.87 -1.20
N ASP A 133 -12.09 -3.85 -1.82
CA ASP A 133 -11.89 -3.73 -3.26
C ASP A 133 -10.72 -4.66 -3.63
N ALA A 134 -10.93 -5.58 -4.54
CA ALA A 134 -9.92 -6.56 -4.93
C ALA A 134 -8.59 -5.91 -5.37
N SER A 135 -8.65 -4.78 -6.10
CA SER A 135 -7.45 -4.03 -6.50
C SER A 135 -6.63 -3.58 -5.27
N ARG A 136 -7.31 -3.08 -4.21
CA ARG A 136 -6.67 -2.71 -2.94
C ARG A 136 -6.05 -3.93 -2.24
N VAL A 137 -6.77 -5.04 -2.20
CA VAL A 137 -6.28 -6.30 -1.61
C VAL A 137 -5.01 -6.77 -2.31
N TYR A 138 -4.98 -6.76 -3.65
CA TYR A 138 -3.78 -7.07 -4.42
C TYR A 138 -2.64 -6.10 -4.12
N GLY A 139 -2.94 -4.82 -3.94
CA GLY A 139 -1.94 -3.82 -3.56
C GLY A 139 -1.28 -4.13 -2.22
N LEU A 140 -2.06 -4.48 -1.20
CA LEU A 140 -1.57 -4.86 0.12
C LEU A 140 -0.77 -6.17 0.10
N GLU A 141 -1.21 -7.16 -0.67
CA GLU A 141 -0.48 -8.41 -0.85
C GLU A 141 0.85 -8.21 -1.61
N LEU A 142 0.87 -7.38 -2.65
CA LEU A 142 2.11 -6.99 -3.34
C LEU A 142 3.05 -6.22 -2.40
N GLU A 143 2.52 -5.36 -1.52
CA GLU A 143 3.32 -4.73 -0.47
C GLU A 143 3.95 -5.76 0.44
N HIS A 144 3.18 -6.77 0.87
CA HIS A 144 3.69 -7.84 1.72
C HIS A 144 4.85 -8.62 1.07
N VAL A 145 4.75 -8.91 -0.23
CA VAL A 145 5.76 -9.69 -0.96
C VAL A 145 7.00 -8.84 -1.30
N LEU A 146 6.83 -7.55 -1.60
CA LEU A 146 7.88 -6.68 -2.15
C LEU A 146 8.54 -5.79 -1.10
N SER A 147 7.87 -5.50 0.03
CA SER A 147 8.35 -4.55 1.05
C SER A 147 8.83 -5.26 2.32
N PRO A 148 9.83 -4.70 3.03
CA PRO A 148 10.24 -5.21 4.34
C PRO A 148 9.24 -4.89 5.45
N ASN A 149 8.33 -3.95 5.21
CA ASN A 149 7.39 -3.45 6.18
C ASN A 149 5.96 -3.62 5.64
N PRO A 150 5.46 -4.87 5.59
CA PRO A 150 4.09 -5.14 5.15
C PRO A 150 3.11 -4.47 6.09
N ILE A 151 1.93 -4.18 5.55
CA ILE A 151 0.79 -3.67 6.32
C ILE A 151 -0.04 -4.89 6.73
N ASN A 152 -0.38 -4.95 8.01
CA ASN A 152 -1.30 -5.97 8.49
C ASN A 152 -2.73 -5.60 8.07
N PHE A 153 -3.42 -6.55 7.48
CA PHE A 153 -4.81 -6.37 7.10
C PHE A 153 -5.59 -7.69 7.17
N LEU A 154 -6.89 -7.57 7.24
CA LEU A 154 -7.83 -8.69 7.16
C LEU A 154 -8.97 -8.32 6.22
N ALA A 155 -9.39 -9.27 5.41
CA ALA A 155 -10.61 -9.17 4.62
C ALA A 155 -11.71 -10.02 5.26
N ARG A 156 -12.96 -9.55 5.18
CA ARG A 156 -14.16 -10.30 5.52
C ARG A 156 -15.08 -10.29 4.29
N VAL A 157 -15.47 -11.47 3.84
CA VAL A 157 -16.29 -11.69 2.64
C VAL A 157 -17.59 -12.34 3.08
N ASP A 158 -18.66 -11.55 3.20
CA ASP A 158 -19.99 -12.04 3.61
C ASP A 158 -20.91 -12.31 2.42
N GLY A 159 -20.50 -11.89 1.20
CA GLY A 159 -21.25 -12.08 -0.03
C GLY A 159 -20.47 -11.71 -1.29
N PRO A 160 -21.04 -11.95 -2.48
CA PRO A 160 -20.31 -11.76 -3.74
C PRO A 160 -20.21 -10.30 -4.19
N ALA A 161 -20.96 -9.37 -3.63
CA ALA A 161 -20.92 -7.98 -4.03
C ALA A 161 -19.89 -7.20 -3.19
N PRO A 162 -19.18 -6.20 -3.76
CA PRO A 162 -18.20 -5.38 -3.02
C PRO A 162 -18.79 -4.74 -1.76
N ARG A 163 -20.08 -4.40 -1.76
CA ARG A 163 -20.76 -3.82 -0.58
C ARG A 163 -20.85 -4.80 0.60
N ASP A 164 -20.83 -6.11 0.34
CA ASP A 164 -20.95 -7.16 1.36
C ASP A 164 -19.56 -7.59 1.89
N GLN A 165 -18.51 -6.84 1.50
CA GLN A 165 -17.13 -7.18 1.79
C GLN A 165 -16.44 -6.05 2.52
N THR A 166 -15.69 -6.38 3.56
CA THR A 166 -14.99 -5.43 4.44
C THR A 166 -13.51 -5.71 4.44
N ILE A 167 -12.70 -4.66 4.44
CA ILE A 167 -11.27 -4.76 4.70
C ILE A 167 -10.91 -3.94 5.94
N VAL A 168 -10.09 -4.51 6.79
CA VAL A 168 -9.54 -3.86 7.98
C VAL A 168 -8.04 -3.77 7.84
N GLU A 169 -7.48 -2.57 8.05
CA GLU A 169 -6.06 -2.30 7.91
C GLU A 169 -5.50 -1.70 9.18
N GLU A 170 -4.28 -2.10 9.54
CA GLU A 170 -3.58 -1.43 10.64
C GLU A 170 -3.18 0.00 10.24
N HIS A 171 -3.02 0.84 11.25
CA HIS A 171 -2.46 2.17 11.08
C HIS A 171 -0.95 2.10 10.84
N ILE A 172 -0.49 2.85 9.84
CA ILE A 172 0.93 3.03 9.56
C ILE A 172 1.39 4.29 10.28
N VAL A 173 2.28 4.10 11.26
CA VAL A 173 2.87 5.22 11.99
C VAL A 173 3.83 5.98 11.07
N GLY A 174 3.73 7.30 11.06
CA GLY A 174 4.59 8.18 10.27
C GLY A 174 3.97 9.56 10.10
N LEU A 175 4.78 10.50 9.61
CA LEU A 175 4.29 11.83 9.25
C LEU A 175 3.63 11.76 7.86
N PRO A 176 2.37 12.21 7.69
CA PRO A 176 1.77 12.35 6.37
C PRO A 176 2.66 13.18 5.44
N GLY A 177 2.73 12.78 4.17
CA GLY A 177 3.67 13.38 3.23
C GLY A 177 3.47 14.88 3.01
N ASP A 178 2.23 15.36 3.01
CA ASP A 178 1.89 16.78 2.93
C ASP A 178 2.37 17.56 4.18
N ALA A 179 2.16 17.03 5.37
CA ALA A 179 2.67 17.58 6.62
C ALA A 179 4.21 17.54 6.65
N PHE A 180 4.82 16.43 6.21
CA PHE A 180 6.27 16.32 6.11
C PHE A 180 6.86 17.38 5.17
N ILE A 181 6.27 17.56 3.99
CA ILE A 181 6.71 18.57 3.01
C ILE A 181 6.59 19.98 3.57
N ARG A 182 5.50 20.29 4.27
CA ARG A 182 5.25 21.63 4.83
C ARG A 182 6.14 21.94 6.01
N ASP A 183 6.28 21.00 6.94
CA ASP A 183 6.80 21.29 8.27
C ASP A 183 8.24 20.79 8.49
N GLN A 184 8.65 19.73 7.80
CA GLN A 184 9.93 19.06 8.03
C GLN A 184 10.93 19.26 6.89
N LEU A 185 10.47 19.24 5.64
CA LEU A 185 11.36 19.34 4.49
C LEU A 185 12.21 20.62 4.48
N PRO A 186 11.74 21.80 4.97
CA PRO A 186 12.55 23.01 5.08
C PRO A 186 13.63 22.95 6.17
N ASP A 187 13.56 21.95 7.08
CA ASP A 187 14.51 21.82 8.18
C ASP A 187 15.78 21.09 7.75
N ASN A 188 16.90 21.82 7.71
CA ASN A 188 18.21 21.30 7.27
C ASN A 188 18.89 20.34 8.26
N ARG A 189 18.23 19.94 9.35
CA ARG A 189 18.79 19.00 10.33
C ARG A 189 18.83 17.54 9.86
N PHE A 190 18.25 17.25 8.71
CA PHE A 190 18.21 15.91 8.12
C PHE A 190 19.41 15.64 7.20
N ASP A 191 19.76 14.36 7.07
CA ASP A 191 20.63 13.90 5.98
C ASP A 191 19.85 13.97 4.66
N GLN A 192 20.07 15.06 3.95
CA GLN A 192 19.35 15.45 2.73
C GLN A 192 19.50 14.39 1.62
N VAL A 193 20.70 13.82 1.49
CA VAL A 193 20.96 12.78 0.48
C VAL A 193 20.19 11.51 0.79
N ARG A 194 20.06 11.13 2.07
CA ARG A 194 19.27 9.96 2.47
C ARG A 194 17.79 10.11 2.20
N LEU A 195 17.25 11.31 2.47
CA LEU A 195 15.84 11.60 2.18
C LEU A 195 15.59 11.56 0.66
N ALA A 196 16.44 12.22 -0.12
CA ALA A 196 16.34 12.21 -1.58
C ALA A 196 16.47 10.79 -2.16
N LYS A 197 17.40 9.99 -1.63
CA LYS A 197 17.56 8.57 -1.96
C LYS A 197 16.27 7.78 -1.67
N GLU A 198 15.64 7.99 -0.53
CA GLU A 198 14.42 7.26 -0.16
C GLU A 198 13.26 7.61 -1.10
N PHE A 199 13.13 8.86 -1.54
CA PHE A 199 12.11 9.24 -2.52
C PHE A 199 12.33 8.55 -3.88
N VAL A 200 13.58 8.45 -4.35
CA VAL A 200 13.91 7.69 -5.58
C VAL A 200 13.51 6.23 -5.43
N LYS A 201 13.82 5.62 -4.29
CA LYS A 201 13.45 4.21 -3.99
C LYS A 201 11.94 4.02 -3.89
N PHE A 202 11.24 4.97 -3.28
CA PHE A 202 9.77 4.96 -3.21
C PHE A 202 9.13 5.03 -4.60
N ASN A 203 9.60 5.93 -5.47
CA ASN A 203 9.15 6.01 -6.87
C ASN A 203 9.34 4.67 -7.60
N GLU A 204 10.50 4.04 -7.43
CA GLU A 204 10.79 2.77 -8.07
C GLU A 204 9.88 1.64 -7.56
N ARG A 205 9.63 1.57 -6.23
CA ARG A 205 8.68 0.61 -5.65
C ARG A 205 7.28 0.78 -6.22
N CYS A 206 6.79 2.01 -6.32
CA CYS A 206 5.47 2.30 -6.87
C CYS A 206 5.38 1.91 -8.33
N PHE A 207 6.37 2.27 -9.14
CA PHE A 207 6.35 2.04 -10.57
C PHE A 207 6.45 0.56 -10.95
N VAL A 208 7.36 -0.18 -10.35
CA VAL A 208 7.58 -1.60 -10.68
C VAL A 208 6.35 -2.45 -10.38
N ARG A 209 5.66 -2.17 -9.27
CA ARG A 209 4.45 -2.92 -8.86
C ARG A 209 3.15 -2.32 -9.38
N LEU A 210 3.23 -1.19 -10.08
CA LEU A 210 2.09 -0.45 -10.62
C LEU A 210 1.11 0.03 -9.55
N LEU A 211 1.64 0.61 -8.46
CA LEU A 211 0.84 1.32 -7.46
C LEU A 211 0.70 2.78 -7.86
N GLY A 212 -0.51 3.19 -8.19
CA GLY A 212 -0.83 4.53 -8.68
C GLY A 212 -1.26 5.52 -7.60
N ASP A 213 -1.40 6.79 -8.01
CA ASP A 213 -1.96 7.90 -7.24
C ASP A 213 -1.17 8.25 -5.97
N MET A 214 0.15 8.09 -5.98
CA MET A 214 1.02 8.37 -4.84
C MET A 214 1.36 9.85 -4.74
N HIS A 215 0.33 10.72 -4.60
CA HIS A 215 0.50 12.12 -4.20
C HIS A 215 0.83 12.24 -2.69
N ALA A 216 1.19 13.43 -2.22
CA ALA A 216 1.68 13.64 -0.84
C ALA A 216 0.71 13.19 0.27
N GLY A 217 -0.59 13.14 0.02
CA GLY A 217 -1.58 12.62 0.97
C GLY A 217 -1.67 11.09 1.05
N ASN A 218 -1.04 10.35 0.10
CA ASN A 218 -1.15 8.90 -0.01
C ASN A 218 0.11 8.15 0.43
N TRP A 219 1.07 8.84 1.04
CA TRP A 219 2.24 8.24 1.66
C TRP A 219 2.59 8.93 2.97
N VAL A 220 3.32 8.23 3.81
CA VAL A 220 3.86 8.73 5.07
C VAL A 220 5.37 8.56 5.10
N VAL A 221 6.04 9.39 5.92
CA VAL A 221 7.46 9.23 6.24
C VAL A 221 7.57 8.65 7.65
N ASP A 222 8.07 7.43 7.75
CA ASP A 222 8.49 6.81 8.99
C ASP A 222 9.91 7.30 9.30
N ILE A 223 10.08 7.96 10.44
CA ILE A 223 11.35 8.53 10.89
C ILE A 223 11.80 7.74 12.12
N THR A 224 12.80 6.90 11.94
CA THR A 224 13.34 6.06 13.02
C THR A 224 14.71 6.59 13.45
N PRO A 225 14.87 7.00 14.72
CA PRO A 225 16.18 7.35 15.29
C PRO A 225 17.09 6.10 15.39
N ASP A 226 18.34 6.24 14.93
CA ASP A 226 19.37 5.22 15.09
C ASP A 226 20.67 5.89 15.55
N PHE A 227 20.93 5.86 16.86
CA PHE A 227 22.05 6.54 17.53
C PHE A 227 22.13 8.02 17.14
N GLU A 228 23.08 8.38 16.27
CA GLU A 228 23.31 9.77 15.82
C GLU A 228 22.64 10.10 14.48
N LYS A 229 21.88 9.17 13.90
CA LYS A 229 21.32 9.30 12.56
C LYS A 229 19.82 9.08 12.55
N LEU A 230 19.15 9.71 11.58
CA LEU A 230 17.74 9.45 11.29
C LEU A 230 17.63 8.59 10.04
N HIS A 231 16.83 7.53 10.14
CA HIS A 231 16.40 6.74 8.99
C HIS A 231 15.04 7.24 8.53
N PHE A 232 14.93 7.42 7.23
CA PHE A 232 13.68 7.81 6.58
C PHE A 232 13.19 6.64 5.74
N ARG A 233 11.90 6.33 5.87
CA ARG A 233 11.24 5.38 5.01
C ARG A 233 9.91 5.95 4.55
N MET A 234 9.75 6.08 3.25
CA MET A 234 8.47 6.41 2.65
C MET A 234 7.63 5.15 2.48
N ARG A 235 6.40 5.20 2.98
CA ARG A 235 5.44 4.09 2.94
C ARG A 235 4.14 4.56 2.32
N ALA A 236 3.62 3.80 1.36
CA ALA A 236 2.28 4.02 0.82
C ALA A 236 1.23 3.69 1.89
N VAL A 237 0.15 4.48 1.95
CA VAL A 237 -1.00 4.27 2.85
C VAL A 237 -2.31 4.08 2.10
N ASP A 238 -2.32 4.36 0.81
CA ASP A 238 -3.47 4.13 -0.05
C ASP A 238 -3.10 3.17 -1.20
N PHE A 239 -3.90 2.11 -1.36
CA PHE A 239 -3.71 1.07 -2.35
C PHE A 239 -4.87 0.98 -3.35
N ASP A 240 -5.80 1.95 -3.34
CA ASP A 240 -6.99 1.93 -4.19
C ASP A 240 -6.68 1.95 -5.68
N GLN A 241 -5.55 2.55 -6.07
CA GLN A 241 -5.11 2.63 -7.47
C GLN A 241 -4.05 1.59 -7.84
N GLN A 242 -4.07 0.43 -7.18
CA GLN A 242 -3.21 -0.68 -7.59
C GLN A 242 -3.63 -1.20 -8.96
N SER A 243 -2.74 -1.09 -9.95
CA SER A 243 -2.85 -1.70 -11.29
C SER A 243 -4.23 -1.50 -11.95
N HIS A 244 -4.78 -0.27 -11.90
CA HIS A 244 -6.12 -0.01 -12.44
C HIS A 244 -6.11 0.99 -13.61
N HIS A 245 -5.27 2.02 -13.57
CA HIS A 245 -5.31 3.13 -14.50
C HIS A 245 -4.51 2.84 -15.79
N PRO A 246 -4.98 3.24 -17.00
CA PRO A 246 -4.27 2.97 -18.26
C PRO A 246 -3.02 3.82 -18.48
N ALA A 247 -2.91 4.99 -17.83
CA ALA A 247 -1.80 5.90 -18.07
C ALA A 247 -0.62 5.62 -17.13
N ARG A 248 0.53 5.25 -17.70
CA ARG A 248 1.79 4.98 -16.98
C ARG A 248 2.18 6.05 -15.96
N ARG A 249 1.96 7.33 -16.26
CA ARG A 249 2.33 8.45 -15.37
C ARG A 249 1.67 8.40 -13.98
N VAL A 250 0.51 7.73 -13.86
CA VAL A 250 -0.21 7.60 -12.58
C VAL A 250 0.57 6.74 -11.57
N TYR A 251 1.45 5.85 -12.05
CA TYR A 251 2.30 4.99 -11.25
C TYR A 251 3.66 5.60 -10.89
N LEU A 252 3.84 6.87 -11.21
CA LEU A 252 5.09 7.59 -11.01
C LEU A 252 4.84 8.77 -10.06
N PRO A 253 5.15 8.66 -8.77
CA PRO A 253 4.93 9.70 -7.76
C PRO A 253 5.45 11.09 -8.17
N GLN A 254 6.51 11.16 -8.96
CA GLN A 254 7.07 12.43 -9.44
C GLN A 254 6.15 13.21 -10.41
N PHE A 255 5.06 12.64 -10.88
CA PHE A 255 4.11 13.39 -11.74
C PHE A 255 2.96 14.03 -10.97
N PHE A 256 2.92 13.91 -9.65
CA PHE A 256 1.93 14.58 -8.82
C PHE A 256 2.48 15.90 -8.30
N ALA A 257 1.79 17.01 -8.60
CA ALA A 257 2.24 18.36 -8.25
C ALA A 257 2.50 18.56 -6.75
N GLN A 258 1.78 17.85 -5.89
CA GLN A 258 1.96 17.87 -4.44
C GLN A 258 3.36 17.37 -4.01
N ASN A 259 4.02 16.56 -4.85
CA ASN A 259 5.35 16.05 -4.59
C ASN A 259 6.48 16.96 -5.13
N ASN A 260 6.14 18.06 -5.82
CA ASN A 260 7.14 18.96 -6.41
C ASN A 260 8.24 19.41 -5.44
N PRO A 261 7.96 19.76 -4.16
CA PRO A 261 9.02 20.16 -3.24
C PRO A 261 10.04 19.04 -2.99
N VAL A 262 9.59 17.78 -2.85
CA VAL A 262 10.50 16.64 -2.67
C VAL A 262 11.28 16.34 -3.95
N ILE A 263 10.68 16.55 -5.11
CA ILE A 263 11.36 16.41 -6.41
C ILE A 263 12.45 17.46 -6.57
N ALA A 264 12.14 18.75 -6.31
CA ALA A 264 13.11 19.83 -6.37
C ALA A 264 14.28 19.58 -5.43
N PHE A 265 13.97 19.13 -4.20
CA PHE A 265 14.97 18.73 -3.21
C PHE A 265 15.84 17.56 -3.72
N GLY A 266 15.26 16.57 -4.38
CA GLY A 266 16.01 15.47 -4.99
C GLY A 266 16.94 15.94 -6.11
N LEU A 267 16.50 16.86 -6.96
CA LEU A 267 17.30 17.43 -8.05
C LEU A 267 18.50 18.24 -7.52
N GLU A 268 18.38 18.88 -6.36
CA GLU A 268 19.45 19.62 -5.71
C GLU A 268 20.55 18.71 -5.15
N HIS A 269 20.18 17.55 -4.62
CA HIS A 269 21.08 16.68 -3.86
C HIS A 269 21.54 15.41 -4.58
N LEU A 270 20.96 15.06 -5.73
CA LEU A 270 21.28 13.85 -6.48
C LEU A 270 21.74 14.15 -7.91
N THR A 271 22.61 13.32 -8.43
CA THR A 271 22.98 13.26 -9.85
C THR A 271 22.23 12.14 -10.55
N GLU A 272 22.13 12.17 -11.88
CA GLU A 272 21.54 11.07 -12.67
C GLU A 272 22.17 9.72 -12.33
N ARG A 273 23.50 9.69 -12.18
CA ARG A 273 24.24 8.47 -11.82
C ARG A 273 23.82 7.91 -10.46
N THR A 274 23.59 8.77 -9.46
CA THR A 274 23.16 8.34 -8.13
C THR A 274 21.69 7.91 -8.14
N VAL A 275 20.82 8.55 -8.91
CA VAL A 275 19.44 8.12 -9.14
C VAL A 275 19.42 6.71 -9.74
N ASP A 276 20.14 6.47 -10.82
CA ASP A 276 20.27 5.16 -11.46
C ASP A 276 20.78 4.08 -10.49
N GLN A 277 21.75 4.44 -9.64
CA GLN A 277 22.26 3.51 -8.63
C GLN A 277 21.18 3.14 -7.64
N TYR A 278 20.43 4.12 -7.10
CA TYR A 278 19.39 3.87 -6.09
C TYR A 278 18.20 3.09 -6.64
N GLN A 279 17.84 3.32 -7.90
CA GLN A 279 16.83 2.51 -8.59
C GLN A 279 17.30 1.06 -8.73
N ARG A 280 18.55 0.83 -9.14
CA ARG A 280 19.13 -0.53 -9.24
C ARG A 280 19.20 -1.23 -7.89
N GLU A 281 19.59 -0.52 -6.83
CA GLU A 281 19.58 -1.05 -5.46
C GLU A 281 18.18 -1.51 -5.05
N GLU A 282 17.15 -0.68 -5.30
CA GLU A 282 15.79 -1.03 -4.91
C GLU A 282 15.23 -2.19 -5.72
N ARG A 283 15.49 -2.22 -7.04
CA ARG A 283 15.12 -3.36 -7.91
C ARG A 283 15.76 -4.65 -7.42
N ALA A 284 17.04 -4.63 -7.04
CA ALA A 284 17.74 -5.80 -6.52
C ALA A 284 17.14 -6.30 -5.19
N LEU A 285 16.73 -5.38 -4.30
CA LEU A 285 16.06 -5.72 -3.05
C LEU A 285 14.69 -6.35 -3.29
N MET A 286 13.86 -5.77 -4.18
CA MET A 286 12.56 -6.33 -4.54
C MET A 286 12.69 -7.71 -5.20
N ALA A 287 13.61 -7.88 -6.14
CA ALA A 287 13.86 -9.17 -6.78
C ALA A 287 14.35 -10.23 -5.77
N GLY A 288 15.19 -9.82 -4.80
CA GLY A 288 15.61 -10.69 -3.71
C GLY A 288 14.43 -11.19 -2.88
N ARG A 289 13.47 -10.33 -2.57
CA ARG A 289 12.26 -10.68 -1.81
C ARG A 289 11.33 -11.59 -2.58
N LEU A 290 11.13 -11.33 -3.87
CA LEU A 290 10.35 -12.22 -4.74
C LEU A 290 10.90 -13.65 -4.73
N ARG A 291 12.23 -13.81 -4.75
CA ARG A 291 12.87 -15.14 -4.67
C ARG A 291 12.65 -15.81 -3.30
N VAL A 292 12.75 -15.05 -2.22
CA VAL A 292 12.53 -15.59 -0.87
C VAL A 292 11.06 -15.96 -0.64
N GLY A 293 10.14 -15.13 -1.14
CA GLY A 293 8.69 -15.32 -1.02
C GLY A 293 8.04 -16.00 -2.24
N ALA A 294 8.79 -16.77 -3.04
CA ALA A 294 8.33 -17.27 -4.35
C ALA A 294 7.00 -18.00 -4.27
N GLY A 295 6.78 -18.89 -3.30
CA GLY A 295 5.52 -19.64 -3.19
C GLY A 295 4.30 -18.74 -2.98
N ARG A 296 4.41 -17.69 -2.14
CA ARG A 296 3.32 -16.72 -1.95
C ARG A 296 3.13 -15.84 -3.18
N TYR A 297 4.23 -15.42 -3.79
CA TYR A 297 4.21 -14.63 -5.03
C TYR A 297 3.53 -15.38 -6.17
N ASP A 298 3.91 -16.64 -6.40
CA ASP A 298 3.34 -17.47 -7.47
C ASP A 298 1.83 -17.70 -7.25
N ALA A 299 1.43 -17.99 -6.02
CA ALA A 299 0.01 -18.15 -5.66
C ALA A 299 -0.77 -16.83 -5.86
N LEU A 300 -0.21 -15.68 -5.46
CA LEU A 300 -0.81 -14.36 -5.66
C LEU A 300 -0.99 -14.06 -7.15
N MET A 301 0.05 -14.31 -7.96
CA MET A 301 0.00 -14.04 -9.40
C MET A 301 -0.97 -14.98 -10.12
N ALA A 302 -1.09 -16.24 -9.70
CA ALA A 302 -2.05 -17.17 -10.26
C ALA A 302 -3.48 -16.63 -10.16
N VAL A 303 -3.87 -16.11 -8.99
CA VAL A 303 -5.20 -15.54 -8.76
C VAL A 303 -5.36 -14.18 -9.47
N MET A 304 -4.38 -13.27 -9.31
CA MET A 304 -4.49 -11.92 -9.88
C MET A 304 -4.59 -11.90 -11.41
N ARG A 305 -4.02 -12.88 -12.08
CA ARG A 305 -4.07 -13.02 -13.55
C ARG A 305 -5.41 -13.52 -14.07
N GLU A 306 -6.22 -14.14 -13.23
CA GLU A 306 -7.58 -14.58 -13.56
C GLU A 306 -8.63 -13.51 -13.27
N ASP A 307 -8.36 -12.60 -12.32
CA ASP A 307 -9.31 -11.59 -11.88
C ASP A 307 -9.36 -10.37 -12.82
N LEU A 308 -10.57 -9.86 -13.04
CA LEU A 308 -10.84 -8.65 -13.82
C LEU A 308 -10.96 -7.45 -12.89
N ILE A 309 -9.85 -6.74 -12.66
CA ILE A 309 -9.77 -5.54 -11.82
C ILE A 309 -9.64 -4.23 -12.62
N ALA A 310 -9.78 -4.29 -13.93
CA ALA A 310 -9.81 -3.14 -14.82
C ALA A 310 -10.54 -3.46 -16.13
N ALA A 311 -11.01 -2.41 -16.82
CA ALA A 311 -11.58 -2.56 -18.14
C ALA A 311 -10.51 -3.02 -19.17
N PRO A 312 -10.85 -3.86 -20.17
CA PRO A 312 -9.88 -4.35 -21.17
C PRO A 312 -9.13 -3.23 -21.91
N ALA A 313 -9.79 -2.11 -22.18
CA ALA A 313 -9.15 -0.95 -22.80
C ALA A 313 -8.06 -0.32 -21.91
N TYR A 314 -8.21 -0.41 -20.58
CA TYR A 314 -7.21 0.08 -19.64
C TYR A 314 -5.99 -0.84 -19.58
N VAL A 315 -6.24 -2.16 -19.65
CA VAL A 315 -5.16 -3.16 -19.74
C VAL A 315 -4.34 -2.92 -21.00
N ALA A 316 -5.00 -2.82 -22.18
CA ALA A 316 -4.33 -2.60 -23.45
C ALA A 316 -3.50 -1.30 -23.45
N GLY A 317 -4.08 -0.18 -23.00
CA GLY A 317 -3.39 1.10 -22.97
C GLY A 317 -2.16 1.12 -22.04
N LEU A 318 -2.26 0.48 -20.86
CA LEU A 318 -1.11 0.38 -19.95
C LEU A 318 -0.04 -0.57 -20.50
N ALA A 319 -0.43 -1.71 -21.06
CA ALA A 319 0.47 -2.68 -21.66
C ALA A 319 1.29 -2.07 -22.81
N GLU A 320 0.65 -1.31 -23.70
CA GLU A 320 1.32 -0.57 -24.77
C GLU A 320 2.33 0.43 -24.21
N ALA A 321 1.90 1.28 -23.26
CA ALA A 321 2.76 2.29 -22.67
C ALA A 321 3.97 1.71 -21.92
N LEU A 322 3.85 0.51 -21.35
CA LEU A 322 4.96 -0.19 -20.67
C LEU A 322 5.83 -0.94 -21.67
N ALA A 323 5.26 -1.53 -22.74
CA ALA A 323 6.03 -2.13 -23.81
C ALA A 323 6.99 -1.11 -24.44
N ASP A 324 6.50 0.09 -24.76
CA ASP A 324 7.29 1.18 -25.30
C ASP A 324 8.37 1.66 -24.30
N HIS A 325 7.98 1.82 -23.02
CA HIS A 325 8.91 2.32 -22.00
C HIS A 325 10.07 1.36 -21.73
N TYR A 326 9.80 0.07 -21.65
CA TYR A 326 10.81 -0.93 -21.32
C TYR A 326 11.50 -1.55 -22.54
N GLY A 327 10.96 -1.33 -23.75
CA GLY A 327 11.37 -2.06 -24.97
C GLY A 327 11.07 -3.56 -24.85
N GLU A 328 9.98 -3.95 -24.16
CA GLU A 328 9.64 -5.34 -23.82
C GLU A 328 8.29 -5.73 -24.47
N PRO A 329 8.31 -6.42 -25.61
CA PRO A 329 7.07 -6.78 -26.31
C PRO A 329 6.15 -7.74 -25.52
N ALA A 330 6.66 -8.38 -24.46
CA ALA A 330 5.87 -9.30 -23.65
C ALA A 330 4.64 -8.64 -23.02
N PHE A 331 4.70 -7.34 -22.72
CA PHE A 331 3.53 -6.58 -22.25
C PHE A 331 2.34 -6.61 -23.20
N GLY A 332 2.59 -6.61 -24.53
CA GLY A 332 1.53 -6.65 -25.54
C GLY A 332 0.70 -7.94 -25.56
N ARG A 333 1.08 -8.96 -24.78
CA ARG A 333 0.33 -10.22 -24.62
C ARG A 333 -0.58 -10.22 -23.38
N ALA A 334 -0.55 -9.16 -22.58
CA ALA A 334 -1.35 -9.06 -21.38
C ALA A 334 -2.86 -8.96 -21.70
N VAL A 335 -3.66 -9.75 -21.03
CA VAL A 335 -5.13 -9.78 -21.14
C VAL A 335 -5.78 -9.18 -19.88
N THR A 336 -5.11 -9.31 -18.75
CA THR A 336 -5.54 -8.77 -17.45
C THR A 336 -4.51 -7.83 -16.86
N MET A 337 -4.89 -7.03 -15.85
CA MET A 337 -3.91 -6.23 -15.10
C MET A 337 -2.94 -7.13 -14.32
N GLY A 338 -3.36 -8.32 -13.92
CA GLY A 338 -2.48 -9.32 -13.33
C GLY A 338 -1.36 -9.75 -14.29
N ASP A 339 -1.65 -9.91 -15.59
CA ASP A 339 -0.62 -10.18 -16.61
C ASP A 339 0.37 -9.02 -16.75
N VAL A 340 -0.11 -7.78 -16.70
CA VAL A 340 0.76 -6.58 -16.77
C VAL A 340 1.70 -6.52 -15.57
N VAL A 341 1.18 -6.74 -14.35
CA VAL A 341 1.98 -6.78 -13.12
C VAL A 341 2.98 -7.93 -13.15
N TRP A 342 2.52 -9.12 -13.53
CA TRP A 342 3.39 -10.29 -13.66
C TRP A 342 4.55 -10.02 -14.62
N THR A 343 4.27 -9.45 -15.81
CA THR A 343 5.31 -9.10 -16.79
C THR A 343 6.30 -8.09 -16.26
N SER A 344 5.82 -7.08 -15.48
CA SER A 344 6.70 -6.09 -14.82
C SER A 344 7.63 -6.73 -13.80
N LEU A 345 7.10 -7.62 -12.96
CA LEU A 345 7.86 -8.29 -11.90
C LEU A 345 8.80 -9.39 -12.47
N ASP A 346 8.40 -10.09 -13.54
CA ASP A 346 9.27 -11.00 -14.26
C ASP A 346 10.45 -10.26 -14.89
N LEU A 347 10.18 -9.12 -15.52
CA LEU A 347 11.23 -8.26 -16.09
C LEU A 347 12.19 -7.76 -15.00
N LEU A 348 11.67 -7.39 -13.82
CA LEU A 348 12.47 -7.03 -12.66
C LEU A 348 13.41 -8.17 -12.25
N GLN A 349 12.91 -9.40 -12.13
CA GLN A 349 13.71 -10.56 -11.74
C GLN A 349 14.81 -10.86 -12.77
N ARG A 350 14.46 -10.89 -14.06
CA ARG A 350 15.41 -11.13 -15.16
C ARG A 350 16.53 -10.08 -15.22
N ARG A 351 16.23 -8.80 -14.96
CA ARG A 351 17.21 -7.70 -14.99
C ARG A 351 18.04 -7.58 -13.72
N ALA A 352 17.54 -8.08 -12.60
CA ALA A 352 18.24 -8.06 -11.31
C ALA A 352 19.18 -9.24 -11.10
N GLU A 353 19.18 -10.26 -11.99
CA GLU A 353 20.13 -11.34 -11.92
C GLU A 353 21.56 -10.82 -12.12
N PRO A 354 22.49 -11.06 -11.16
CA PRO A 354 23.87 -10.66 -11.34
C PRO A 354 24.49 -11.40 -12.53
N ALA A 355 25.22 -10.69 -13.38
CA ALA A 355 25.90 -11.27 -14.55
C ALA A 355 26.79 -12.47 -14.21
N SER A 356 27.32 -12.51 -12.95
CA SER A 356 28.11 -13.62 -12.41
C SER A 356 27.33 -14.94 -12.25
N LEU A 357 26.03 -14.89 -11.99
CA LEU A 357 25.20 -16.11 -11.92
C LEU A 357 24.89 -16.66 -13.32
N LYS A 358 24.78 -15.81 -14.33
CA LYS A 358 24.65 -16.24 -15.74
C LYS A 358 25.89 -16.92 -16.27
N LEU A 359 27.08 -16.48 -15.82
CA LEU A 359 28.35 -17.14 -16.15
C LEU A 359 28.48 -18.52 -15.48
N LEU A 360 27.99 -18.67 -14.24
CA LEU A 360 28.04 -19.94 -13.52
C LEU A 360 26.98 -20.95 -13.98
N SER A 361 25.82 -20.50 -14.44
CA SER A 361 24.77 -21.39 -14.99
C SER A 361 25.05 -21.85 -16.43
N GLY A 362 25.98 -21.17 -17.13
CA GLY A 362 26.44 -21.55 -18.47
C GLY A 362 27.75 -22.33 -18.50
N ALA A 363 28.49 -22.41 -17.38
CA ALA A 363 29.73 -23.14 -17.29
C ALA A 363 29.44 -24.61 -17.03
N THR A 364 29.85 -25.47 -17.92
CA THR A 364 29.84 -26.93 -17.68
C THR A 364 31.01 -27.31 -16.73
N ALA A 365 30.88 -28.43 -16.03
CA ALA A 365 31.94 -28.92 -15.15
C ALA A 365 33.31 -29.03 -15.86
N ALA A 366 33.34 -29.10 -17.19
CA ALA A 366 34.55 -29.09 -18.01
C ALA A 366 35.24 -27.71 -18.03
N ASP A 367 34.49 -26.61 -18.02
CA ASP A 367 35.04 -25.26 -18.07
C ASP A 367 35.70 -24.83 -16.76
N VAL A 368 35.21 -25.37 -15.64
CA VAL A 368 35.81 -25.13 -14.31
C VAL A 368 37.12 -25.88 -14.13
N ALA A 369 37.24 -27.08 -14.68
CA ALA A 369 38.47 -27.88 -14.63
C ALA A 369 39.63 -27.30 -15.47
N ALA A 370 39.29 -26.57 -16.56
CA ALA A 370 40.30 -25.95 -17.44
C ALA A 370 40.88 -24.63 -16.88
N SER A 371 40.24 -24.01 -15.87
CA SER A 371 40.71 -22.75 -15.26
C SER A 371 41.63 -22.97 -14.02
N VAL A 372 41.82 -24.21 -13.57
CA VAL A 372 42.61 -24.57 -12.40
C VAL A 372 43.89 -25.36 -12.80
N ALA A 373 44.09 -25.63 -14.08
CA ALA A 373 45.29 -26.18 -14.65
C ALA A 373 46.14 -25.10 -15.34
#